data_c0705f794e21358255ec08d64b3cb4b4
#
_entry.id   c0705f794e21358255ec08d64b3cb4b4
#
_cell.length_a   1.000
_cell.length_b   1.000
_cell.length_c   1.000
_cell.angle_alpha   90.00
_cell.angle_beta   90.00
_cell.angle_gamma   90.00
#
_symmetry.space_group_name_H-M   'P 1'
#
loop_
_entity.id
_entity.type
_entity.pdbx_description
1 polymer ?
#
loop_
_entity_poly.entity_id
_entity_poly.type
_entity_poly.pdbx_seq_one_letter_code
_entity_poly.pdbx_strand_id
1 'polypeptide(L)'
;MTSLPEVRPARSDREVDILRPAVIALPETAPGIEELFAFMREAERRFRTLRMRIVERTQTAAGPTETSVELWLAHPGRAKVIENRPIPGAAGSGGEASKSYHVWVSAGERVRTYDSATNVTTNRPHRHVPDEIADRSLPTFARVVPPITELPMESLPEAFVHPAGLARNLATGRVSLVGQAHVAGREALVLEIAQPRTTIIETDRPDRSVVLGVDRETGLVVLLEERVGETVTRRAEVTYLEPDAPIRDDVFNIHVPADAVTIF
;
A
#
# COMPACT_ATOMS: atom_id res chain seq x y z
N MET A 1 50.60 -11.57 -5.24
CA MET A 1 49.53 -11.69 -4.24
C MET A 1 48.83 -10.35 -4.20
N THR A 2 47.73 -10.25 -4.93
CA THR A 2 46.93 -9.00 -5.04
C THR A 2 45.79 -9.09 -4.02
N SER A 3 45.85 -8.26 -2.99
CA SER A 3 44.80 -8.21 -1.96
C SER A 3 43.52 -7.62 -2.57
N LEU A 4 42.41 -8.34 -2.40
CA LEU A 4 41.07 -7.87 -2.75
C LEU A 4 40.75 -6.66 -1.89
N PRO A 5 40.04 -5.64 -2.44
CA PRO A 5 39.62 -4.49 -1.68
C PRO A 5 38.53 -4.91 -0.66
N GLU A 6 38.75 -4.51 0.58
CA GLU A 6 37.84 -4.68 1.71
C GLU A 6 36.54 -3.90 1.44
N VAL A 7 35.45 -4.63 1.25
CA VAL A 7 34.11 -4.05 1.07
C VAL A 7 33.66 -3.50 2.43
N ARG A 8 33.74 -2.20 2.60
CA ARG A 8 33.17 -1.51 3.77
C ARG A 8 31.64 -1.60 3.75
N PRO A 9 31.00 -1.92 4.87
CA PRO A 9 29.54 -1.89 4.96
C PRO A 9 29.06 -0.45 5.02
N ALA A 10 28.52 0.07 3.93
CA ALA A 10 27.90 1.41 3.84
C ALA A 10 26.48 1.40 4.45
N ARG A 11 26.32 0.98 5.70
CA ARG A 11 24.98 0.81 6.30
C ARG A 11 24.59 1.81 7.39
N SER A 12 25.51 2.56 8.01
CA SER A 12 25.14 3.38 9.17
C SER A 12 24.60 4.78 8.84
N ASP A 13 25.01 5.39 7.73
CA ASP A 13 24.62 6.78 7.44
C ASP A 13 23.28 6.93 6.73
N ARG A 14 22.83 5.89 6.00
CA ARG A 14 21.49 5.87 5.37
C ARG A 14 20.35 5.70 6.37
N GLU A 15 20.58 5.02 7.48
CA GLU A 15 19.53 4.71 8.47
C GLU A 15 19.00 5.95 9.18
N VAL A 16 19.82 6.99 9.33
CA VAL A 16 19.46 8.21 10.08
C VAL A 16 18.59 9.16 9.23
N ASP A 17 18.69 9.11 7.90
CA ASP A 17 18.01 10.06 7.00
C ASP A 17 16.63 9.57 6.51
N ILE A 18 16.35 8.26 6.65
CA ILE A 18 15.12 7.61 6.17
C ILE A 18 13.87 8.15 6.88
N LEU A 19 13.98 8.51 8.16
CA LEU A 19 12.86 8.95 9.00
C LEU A 19 12.82 10.48 9.21
N ARG A 20 13.18 11.27 8.20
CA ARG A 20 13.09 12.74 8.25
C ARG A 20 12.14 13.25 7.16
N PRO A 21 10.83 13.30 7.43
CA PRO A 21 9.90 13.92 6.51
C PRO A 21 10.13 15.43 6.45
N ALA A 22 9.99 16.03 5.26
CA ALA A 22 10.06 17.49 5.12
C ALA A 22 8.85 18.18 5.76
N VAL A 23 7.68 17.55 5.67
CA VAL A 23 6.45 17.98 6.36
C VAL A 23 6.27 17.13 7.61
N ILE A 24 6.56 17.69 8.78
CA ILE A 24 6.52 16.96 10.05
C ILE A 24 5.09 16.67 10.50
N ALA A 25 4.22 17.66 10.43
CA ALA A 25 2.82 17.57 10.84
C ALA A 25 1.95 18.49 9.97
N LEU A 26 0.68 18.14 9.86
CA LEU A 26 -0.33 19.00 9.25
C LEU A 26 -0.78 20.10 10.24
N PRO A 27 -1.21 21.28 9.74
CA PRO A 27 -1.78 22.31 10.58
C PRO A 27 -3.06 21.81 11.28
N GLU A 28 -3.39 22.38 12.44
CA GLU A 28 -4.65 22.07 13.15
C GLU A 28 -5.88 22.46 12.31
N THR A 29 -5.76 23.53 11.53
CA THR A 29 -6.76 23.93 10.55
C THR A 29 -6.73 23.03 9.32
N ALA A 30 -7.71 23.15 8.44
CA ALA A 30 -7.75 22.40 7.19
C ALA A 30 -6.51 22.72 6.34
N PRO A 31 -5.67 21.73 6.00
CA PRO A 31 -4.49 21.94 5.15
C PRO A 31 -4.89 22.27 3.71
N GLY A 32 -4.00 22.95 2.98
CA GLY A 32 -4.11 23.05 1.54
C GLY A 32 -3.92 21.68 0.86
N ILE A 33 -4.53 21.51 -0.31
CA ILE A 33 -4.45 20.23 -1.06
C ILE A 33 -2.99 19.85 -1.39
N GLU A 34 -2.18 20.84 -1.81
CA GLU A 34 -0.75 20.61 -2.13
C GLU A 34 0.05 20.21 -0.88
N GLU A 35 -0.24 20.85 0.26
CA GLU A 35 0.38 20.53 1.54
C GLU A 35 0.03 19.11 1.98
N LEU A 36 -1.25 18.73 1.86
CA LEU A 36 -1.71 17.40 2.18
C LEU A 36 -1.06 16.34 1.27
N PHE A 37 -0.93 16.60 -0.03
CA PHE A 37 -0.24 15.68 -0.94
C PHE A 37 1.26 15.58 -0.65
N ALA A 38 1.91 16.69 -0.26
CA ALA A 38 3.30 16.66 0.18
C ALA A 38 3.45 15.80 1.45
N PHE A 39 2.52 15.93 2.39
CA PHE A 39 2.47 15.14 3.61
C PHE A 39 2.25 13.65 3.32
N MET A 40 1.29 13.31 2.47
CA MET A 40 1.00 11.92 2.06
C MET A 40 2.21 11.26 1.38
N ARG A 41 2.91 12.00 0.50
CA ARG A 41 4.06 11.47 -0.25
C ARG A 41 5.18 10.96 0.65
N GLU A 42 5.30 11.50 1.85
CA GLU A 42 6.34 11.16 2.82
C GLU A 42 5.80 10.29 3.98
N ALA A 43 4.64 9.67 3.80
CA ALA A 43 3.99 8.87 4.85
C ALA A 43 4.93 7.82 5.47
N GLU A 44 5.67 7.08 4.62
CA GLU A 44 6.61 6.04 5.06
C GLU A 44 7.72 6.54 5.99
N ARG A 45 8.04 7.85 5.95
CA ARG A 45 9.12 8.44 6.74
C ARG A 45 8.72 8.74 8.19
N ARG A 46 7.46 8.44 8.58
CA ARG A 46 6.91 8.76 9.91
C ARG A 46 6.83 7.57 10.85
N PHE A 47 7.26 6.40 10.40
CA PHE A 47 7.30 5.19 11.24
C PHE A 47 8.45 4.28 10.82
N ARG A 48 8.94 3.46 11.76
CA ARG A 48 9.96 2.41 11.50
C ARG A 48 9.31 1.09 11.14
N THR A 49 8.20 0.80 11.79
CA THR A 49 7.43 -0.42 11.57
C THR A 49 5.96 -0.08 11.43
N LEU A 50 5.21 -0.96 10.77
CA LEU A 50 3.78 -0.77 10.58
C LEU A 50 3.07 -2.12 10.63
N ARG A 51 1.99 -2.20 11.43
CA ARG A 51 0.97 -3.24 11.29
C ARG A 51 -0.32 -2.58 10.79
N MET A 52 -0.90 -3.19 9.76
CA MET A 52 -2.13 -2.69 9.17
C MET A 52 -3.02 -3.86 8.75
N ARG A 53 -4.33 -3.71 8.93
CA ARG A 53 -5.33 -4.60 8.33
C ARG A 53 -6.30 -3.77 7.51
N ILE A 54 -6.54 -4.21 6.27
CA ILE A 54 -7.46 -3.58 5.33
C ILE A 54 -8.56 -4.58 5.00
N VAL A 55 -9.80 -4.13 4.94
CA VAL A 55 -10.94 -4.89 4.41
C VAL A 55 -11.44 -4.18 3.18
N GLU A 56 -11.52 -4.91 2.08
CA GLU A 56 -12.04 -4.42 0.81
C GLU A 56 -13.36 -5.10 0.48
N ARG A 57 -14.35 -4.31 0.10
CA ARG A 57 -15.64 -4.75 -0.42
C ARG A 57 -15.81 -4.24 -1.83
N THR A 58 -16.08 -5.15 -2.77
CA THR A 58 -16.28 -4.83 -4.19
C THR A 58 -17.61 -5.39 -4.65
N GLN A 59 -18.38 -4.57 -5.38
CA GLN A 59 -19.59 -5.02 -6.05
C GLN A 59 -19.21 -5.67 -7.39
N THR A 60 -19.52 -6.94 -7.55
CA THR A 60 -19.31 -7.68 -8.79
C THR A 60 -20.61 -8.12 -9.42
N ALA A 61 -20.58 -8.55 -10.67
CA ALA A 61 -21.77 -9.11 -11.34
C ALA A 61 -22.33 -10.37 -10.62
N ALA A 62 -21.49 -11.08 -9.88
CA ALA A 62 -21.87 -12.25 -9.07
C ALA A 62 -22.32 -11.89 -7.65
N GLY A 63 -22.32 -10.60 -7.29
CA GLY A 63 -22.65 -10.09 -5.96
C GLY A 63 -21.46 -9.46 -5.25
N PRO A 64 -21.64 -9.01 -3.99
CA PRO A 64 -20.59 -8.40 -3.21
C PRO A 64 -19.53 -9.43 -2.83
N THR A 65 -18.27 -9.03 -2.90
CA THR A 65 -17.12 -9.81 -2.45
C THR A 65 -16.38 -9.05 -1.36
N GLU A 66 -15.78 -9.78 -0.42
CA GLU A 66 -14.95 -9.21 0.64
C GLU A 66 -13.57 -9.88 0.64
N THR A 67 -12.54 -9.06 0.61
CA THR A 67 -11.13 -9.46 0.72
C THR A 67 -10.55 -8.81 1.97
N SER A 68 -9.75 -9.54 2.73
CA SER A 68 -8.98 -8.96 3.84
C SER A 68 -7.49 -9.04 3.57
N VAL A 69 -6.78 -7.98 3.90
CA VAL A 69 -5.34 -7.88 3.73
C VAL A 69 -4.69 -7.53 5.06
N GLU A 70 -3.67 -8.28 5.44
CA GLU A 70 -2.82 -7.97 6.59
C GLU A 70 -1.42 -7.61 6.11
N LEU A 71 -0.88 -6.51 6.65
CA LEU A 71 0.46 -6.00 6.36
C LEU A 71 1.28 -5.92 7.64
N TRP A 72 2.49 -6.44 7.57
CA TRP A 72 3.60 -6.16 8.48
C TRP A 72 4.74 -5.57 7.67
N LEU A 73 5.24 -4.42 8.09
CA LEU A 73 6.32 -3.72 7.41
C LEU A 73 7.35 -3.28 8.44
N ALA A 74 8.64 -3.45 8.11
CA ALA A 74 9.76 -2.94 8.89
C ALA A 74 10.80 -2.36 7.94
N HIS A 75 11.01 -1.05 8.04
CA HIS A 75 12.01 -0.34 7.26
C HIS A 75 13.44 -0.65 7.73
N PRO A 76 14.39 -0.69 6.79
CA PRO A 76 14.20 -0.78 5.35
C PRO A 76 14.01 -2.23 4.86
N GLY A 77 13.22 -2.40 3.79
CA GLY A 77 13.26 -3.59 2.93
C GLY A 77 12.60 -4.86 3.45
N ARG A 78 11.88 -4.82 4.59
CA ARG A 78 11.15 -6.01 5.07
C ARG A 78 9.65 -5.75 5.09
N ALA A 79 8.91 -6.59 4.38
CA ALA A 79 7.44 -6.55 4.43
C ALA A 79 6.85 -7.96 4.25
N LYS A 80 5.68 -8.16 4.84
CA LYS A 80 4.84 -9.34 4.64
C LYS A 80 3.41 -8.88 4.42
N VAL A 81 2.81 -9.39 3.35
CA VAL A 81 1.40 -9.19 3.00
C VAL A 81 0.72 -10.54 2.98
N ILE A 82 -0.40 -10.66 3.67
CA ILE A 82 -1.30 -11.80 3.57
C ILE A 82 -2.64 -11.29 3.08
N GLU A 83 -3.08 -11.80 1.94
CA GLU A 83 -4.37 -11.49 1.35
C GLU A 83 -5.26 -12.72 1.40
N ASN A 84 -6.44 -12.59 2.03
CA ASN A 84 -7.46 -13.63 2.08
C ASN A 84 -8.59 -13.26 1.11
N ARG A 85 -8.83 -14.14 0.14
CA ARG A 85 -9.82 -13.96 -0.92
C ARG A 85 -10.92 -15.01 -0.82
N PRO A 86 -12.18 -14.67 -1.14
CA PRO A 86 -13.21 -15.68 -1.31
C PRO A 86 -12.90 -16.56 -2.53
N ILE A 87 -13.14 -17.85 -2.45
CA ILE A 87 -13.01 -18.73 -3.61
C ILE A 87 -14.27 -18.59 -4.47
N PRO A 88 -14.16 -18.16 -5.75
CA PRO A 88 -15.30 -18.06 -6.63
C PRO A 88 -16.02 -19.42 -6.78
N GLY A 89 -17.34 -19.43 -6.60
CA GLY A 89 -18.16 -20.66 -6.75
C GLY A 89 -18.23 -21.57 -5.55
N ALA A 90 -17.49 -21.28 -4.45
CA ALA A 90 -17.56 -22.06 -3.22
C ALA A 90 -18.74 -21.68 -2.30
N ALA A 91 -19.68 -20.88 -2.75
CA ALA A 91 -20.93 -20.56 -2.06
C ALA A 91 -21.86 -21.80 -2.07
N GLY A 92 -21.50 -22.83 -1.32
CA GLY A 92 -22.35 -23.98 -1.03
C GLY A 92 -23.20 -23.71 0.21
N SER A 93 -24.47 -24.00 0.08
CA SER A 93 -25.51 -24.09 1.09
C SER A 93 -25.02 -24.11 2.55
N GLY A 94 -24.96 -22.94 3.22
CA GLY A 94 -24.92 -22.83 4.68
C GLY A 94 -23.58 -22.98 5.38
N GLY A 95 -22.44 -23.04 4.65
CA GLY A 95 -21.09 -23.08 5.23
C GLY A 95 -20.31 -21.78 5.01
N GLU A 96 -19.30 -21.50 5.85
CA GLU A 96 -18.32 -20.46 5.63
C GLU A 96 -17.74 -20.60 4.21
N ALA A 97 -17.76 -19.53 3.41
CA ALA A 97 -17.16 -19.52 2.09
C ALA A 97 -15.70 -19.95 2.21
N SER A 98 -15.30 -20.99 1.50
CA SER A 98 -13.90 -21.43 1.48
C SER A 98 -13.04 -20.26 1.03
N LYS A 99 -12.01 -19.93 1.79
CA LYS A 99 -11.11 -18.82 1.51
C LYS A 99 -9.77 -19.35 1.01
N SER A 100 -9.27 -18.75 -0.04
CA SER A 100 -7.86 -18.89 -0.43
C SER A 100 -7.06 -17.76 0.17
N TYR A 101 -5.77 -17.99 0.34
CA TYR A 101 -4.87 -16.92 0.78
C TYR A 101 -3.63 -16.86 -0.12
N HIS A 102 -3.16 -15.64 -0.30
CA HIS A 102 -1.90 -15.34 -0.96
C HIS A 102 -0.97 -14.67 0.04
N VAL A 103 0.25 -15.16 0.13
CA VAL A 103 1.30 -14.59 0.98
C VAL A 103 2.40 -14.03 0.09
N TRP A 104 2.80 -12.81 0.36
CA TRP A 104 3.95 -12.16 -0.25
C TRP A 104 4.89 -11.69 0.87
N VAL A 105 6.18 -11.99 0.73
CA VAL A 105 7.21 -11.60 1.70
C VAL A 105 8.41 -11.04 0.97
N SER A 106 8.81 -9.83 1.34
CA SER A 106 10.11 -9.25 1.03
C SER A 106 10.99 -9.30 2.27
N ALA A 107 12.14 -9.92 2.18
CA ALA A 107 13.11 -9.97 3.25
C ALA A 107 14.54 -10.09 2.67
N GLY A 108 15.35 -9.06 2.90
CA GLY A 108 16.68 -8.95 2.32
C GLY A 108 16.63 -8.75 0.80
N GLU A 109 17.35 -9.59 0.06
CA GLU A 109 17.48 -9.46 -1.40
C GLU A 109 16.46 -10.28 -2.20
N ARG A 110 15.48 -10.88 -1.54
CA ARG A 110 14.55 -11.81 -2.17
C ARG A 110 13.10 -11.51 -1.83
N VAL A 111 12.26 -11.76 -2.83
CA VAL A 111 10.80 -11.78 -2.70
C VAL A 111 10.33 -13.23 -2.82
N ARG A 112 9.54 -13.66 -1.86
CA ARG A 112 8.88 -14.98 -1.85
C ARG A 112 7.39 -14.82 -1.84
N THR A 113 6.69 -15.64 -2.61
CA THR A 113 5.22 -15.68 -2.59
C THR A 113 4.73 -17.11 -2.42
N TYR A 114 3.52 -17.24 -1.91
CA TYR A 114 2.78 -18.50 -1.89
C TYR A 114 1.30 -18.23 -2.13
N ASP A 115 0.70 -18.98 -3.04
CA ASP A 115 -0.73 -18.93 -3.35
C ASP A 115 -1.37 -20.28 -3.00
N SER A 116 -2.31 -20.26 -2.05
CA SER A 116 -2.95 -21.49 -1.57
C SER A 116 -3.97 -22.07 -2.55
N ALA A 117 -4.51 -21.25 -3.47
CA ALA A 117 -5.48 -21.73 -4.46
C ALA A 117 -4.83 -22.61 -5.53
N THR A 118 -3.59 -22.29 -5.89
CA THR A 118 -2.81 -23.02 -6.91
C THR A 118 -1.74 -23.93 -6.30
N ASN A 119 -1.51 -23.84 -5.00
CA ASN A 119 -0.42 -24.49 -4.27
C ASN A 119 0.96 -24.20 -4.88
N VAL A 120 1.18 -22.94 -5.31
CA VAL A 120 2.39 -22.49 -6.00
C VAL A 120 3.16 -21.51 -5.11
N THR A 121 4.48 -21.70 -5.06
CA THR A 121 5.42 -20.76 -4.44
C THR A 121 6.41 -20.22 -5.46
N THR A 122 6.77 -18.93 -5.30
CA THR A 122 7.85 -18.33 -6.09
C THR A 122 8.95 -17.81 -5.17
N ASN A 123 10.17 -17.75 -5.67
CA ASN A 123 11.32 -17.21 -4.96
C ASN A 123 12.23 -16.50 -5.94
N ARG A 124 12.14 -15.18 -6.01
CA ARG A 124 12.84 -14.35 -6.98
C ARG A 124 13.71 -13.29 -6.29
N PRO A 125 14.79 -12.82 -6.93
CA PRO A 125 15.53 -11.68 -6.42
C PRO A 125 14.65 -10.41 -6.43
N HIS A 126 14.96 -9.49 -5.54
CA HIS A 126 14.40 -8.14 -5.56
C HIS A 126 14.71 -7.46 -6.88
N ARG A 127 13.72 -6.76 -7.46
CA ARG A 127 14.01 -5.83 -8.56
C ARG A 127 14.53 -4.54 -7.93
N HIS A 128 15.81 -4.30 -8.08
CA HIS A 128 16.36 -3.01 -7.71
C HIS A 128 15.96 -1.98 -8.76
N VAL A 129 15.20 -0.97 -8.35
CA VAL A 129 14.93 0.21 -9.18
C VAL A 129 16.14 1.12 -9.03
N PRO A 130 16.88 1.44 -10.10
CA PRO A 130 18.02 2.34 -9.98
C PRO A 130 17.61 3.70 -9.43
N ASP A 131 18.38 4.25 -8.49
CA ASP A 131 18.17 5.58 -7.89
C ASP A 131 18.17 6.71 -8.93
N GLU A 132 18.64 6.45 -10.15
CA GLU A 132 18.79 7.41 -11.25
C GLU A 132 17.48 7.74 -11.98
N ILE A 133 16.38 7.02 -11.73
CA ILE A 133 15.09 7.30 -12.39
C ILE A 133 14.40 8.55 -11.81
N ALA A 134 14.89 9.10 -10.71
CA ALA A 134 14.40 10.37 -10.19
C ALA A 134 14.79 11.53 -11.10
N ASP A 135 14.00 11.78 -12.15
CA ASP A 135 14.19 12.94 -13.02
C ASP A 135 14.02 14.23 -12.21
N ARG A 136 15.15 14.85 -11.86
CA ARG A 136 15.19 16.09 -11.08
C ARG A 136 14.61 17.29 -11.83
N SER A 137 14.43 17.19 -13.16
CA SER A 137 13.81 18.24 -13.98
C SER A 137 12.29 18.31 -13.80
N LEU A 138 11.66 17.22 -13.32
CA LEU A 138 10.23 17.21 -13.07
C LEU A 138 9.86 18.06 -11.86
N PRO A 139 8.67 18.70 -11.88
CA PRO A 139 8.10 19.36 -10.71
C PRO A 139 8.06 18.40 -9.51
N THR A 140 8.22 18.92 -8.30
CA THR A 140 8.34 18.11 -7.08
C THR A 140 7.17 17.12 -6.90
N PHE A 141 5.96 17.50 -7.28
CA PHE A 141 4.77 16.65 -7.21
C PHE A 141 4.77 15.49 -8.23
N ALA A 142 5.53 15.61 -9.32
CA ALA A 142 5.63 14.60 -10.37
C ALA A 142 6.84 13.66 -10.21
N ARG A 143 7.72 13.94 -9.24
CA ARG A 143 8.90 13.10 -9.01
C ARG A 143 8.49 11.77 -8.40
N VAL A 144 9.01 10.71 -8.98
CA VAL A 144 8.92 9.37 -8.37
C VAL A 144 9.89 9.33 -7.20
N VAL A 145 9.38 9.08 -6.02
CA VAL A 145 10.19 8.78 -4.82
C VAL A 145 10.21 7.27 -4.68
N PRO A 146 11.38 6.62 -4.76
CA PRO A 146 11.45 5.18 -4.52
C PRO A 146 10.95 4.87 -3.10
N PRO A 147 10.17 3.79 -2.91
CA PRO A 147 9.71 3.40 -1.59
C PRO A 147 10.91 2.96 -0.73
N ILE A 148 10.84 3.21 0.58
CA ILE A 148 11.84 2.73 1.55
C ILE A 148 11.77 1.20 1.66
N THR A 149 10.56 0.66 1.56
CA THR A 149 10.31 -0.78 1.55
C THR A 149 9.31 -1.09 0.44
N GLU A 150 9.73 -1.89 -0.52
CA GLU A 150 8.85 -2.31 -1.61
C GLU A 150 7.69 -3.16 -1.09
N LEU A 151 6.53 -2.95 -1.69
CA LEU A 151 5.30 -3.72 -1.50
C LEU A 151 4.88 -4.36 -2.83
N PRO A 152 3.96 -5.33 -2.83
CA PRO A 152 3.45 -5.88 -4.08
C PRO A 152 2.84 -4.76 -4.94
N MET A 153 3.30 -4.65 -6.19
CA MET A 153 2.78 -3.63 -7.12
C MET A 153 1.28 -3.80 -7.34
N GLU A 154 0.58 -2.67 -7.50
CA GLU A 154 -0.87 -2.61 -7.74
C GLU A 154 -1.71 -3.26 -6.64
N SER A 155 -1.14 -3.43 -5.45
CA SER A 155 -1.84 -3.99 -4.29
C SER A 155 -2.47 -2.89 -3.42
N LEU A 156 -3.44 -3.27 -2.60
CA LEU A 156 -4.00 -2.35 -1.60
C LEU A 156 -2.93 -1.83 -0.62
N PRO A 157 -2.05 -2.68 -0.05
CA PRO A 157 -0.97 -2.19 0.80
C PRO A 157 -0.09 -1.13 0.13
N GLU A 158 0.26 -1.31 -1.14
CA GLU A 158 1.03 -0.31 -1.89
C GLU A 158 0.27 1.01 -1.99
N ALA A 159 -1.00 0.97 -2.40
CA ALA A 159 -1.82 2.17 -2.53
C ALA A 159 -2.03 2.90 -1.20
N PHE A 160 -2.07 2.18 -0.07
CA PHE A 160 -2.31 2.73 1.24
C PHE A 160 -1.03 3.26 1.92
N VAL A 161 0.10 2.59 1.72
CA VAL A 161 1.38 2.96 2.34
C VAL A 161 2.21 3.89 1.44
N HIS A 162 2.12 3.71 0.11
CA HIS A 162 2.82 4.53 -0.88
C HIS A 162 1.84 5.44 -1.64
N PRO A 163 1.12 6.33 -0.97
CA PRO A 163 0.06 7.12 -1.59
C PRO A 163 0.57 8.10 -2.66
N ALA A 164 1.89 8.26 -2.80
CA ALA A 164 2.47 9.10 -3.85
C ALA A 164 2.05 8.67 -5.26
N GLY A 165 1.97 7.36 -5.53
CA GLY A 165 1.46 6.83 -6.79
C GLY A 165 -0.03 7.14 -6.98
N LEU A 166 -0.82 6.90 -5.95
CA LEU A 166 -2.25 7.19 -5.91
C LEU A 166 -2.52 8.69 -6.06
N ALA A 167 -1.86 9.54 -5.26
CA ALA A 167 -2.00 10.99 -5.30
C ALA A 167 -1.72 11.56 -6.69
N ARG A 168 -0.69 11.07 -7.38
CA ARG A 168 -0.36 11.49 -8.75
C ARG A 168 -1.48 11.15 -9.73
N ASN A 169 -2.03 9.95 -9.66
CA ASN A 169 -3.11 9.51 -10.55
C ASN A 169 -4.41 10.27 -10.27
N LEU A 170 -4.68 10.61 -9.02
CA LEU A 170 -5.89 11.30 -8.59
C LEU A 170 -5.81 12.82 -8.73
N ALA A 171 -4.62 13.42 -8.69
CA ALA A 171 -4.42 14.85 -8.86
C ALA A 171 -4.81 15.39 -10.25
N THR A 172 -5.14 14.51 -11.21
CA THR A 172 -5.68 14.88 -12.51
C THR A 172 -7.18 15.23 -12.48
N GLY A 173 -7.90 14.84 -11.42
CA GLY A 173 -9.29 15.19 -11.16
C GLY A 173 -9.45 16.51 -10.40
N ARG A 174 -10.71 16.87 -10.10
CA ARG A 174 -10.99 17.97 -9.16
C ARG A 174 -10.96 17.41 -7.75
N VAL A 175 -9.98 17.87 -6.97
CA VAL A 175 -9.79 17.44 -5.58
C VAL A 175 -10.34 18.49 -4.63
N SER A 176 -11.14 18.06 -3.67
CA SER A 176 -11.66 18.90 -2.59
C SER A 176 -11.52 18.18 -1.24
N LEU A 177 -11.17 18.94 -0.21
CA LEU A 177 -11.26 18.49 1.18
C LEU A 177 -12.72 18.64 1.62
N VAL A 178 -13.40 17.52 1.88
CA VAL A 178 -14.85 17.52 2.19
C VAL A 178 -15.16 17.34 3.67
N GLY A 179 -14.18 16.99 4.49
CA GLY A 179 -14.39 16.88 5.93
C GLY A 179 -13.36 16.03 6.65
N GLN A 180 -13.80 15.48 7.77
CA GLN A 180 -13.03 14.61 8.65
C GLN A 180 -13.85 13.36 8.98
N ALA A 181 -13.17 12.25 9.22
CA ALA A 181 -13.78 10.99 9.65
C ALA A 181 -12.90 10.32 10.71
N HIS A 182 -13.43 9.30 11.37
CA HIS A 182 -12.64 8.40 12.21
C HIS A 182 -12.59 7.02 11.56
N VAL A 183 -11.38 6.53 11.29
CA VAL A 183 -11.13 5.23 10.70
C VAL A 183 -10.14 4.48 11.58
N ALA A 184 -10.47 3.26 11.97
CA ALA A 184 -9.67 2.46 12.91
C ALA A 184 -9.31 3.21 14.22
N GLY A 185 -10.20 4.08 14.72
CA GLY A 185 -10.00 4.88 15.92
C GLY A 185 -9.07 6.10 15.74
N ARG A 186 -8.68 6.43 14.51
CA ARG A 186 -7.77 7.53 14.16
C ARG A 186 -8.48 8.62 13.37
N GLU A 187 -8.07 9.85 13.56
CA GLU A 187 -8.61 10.99 12.82
C GLU A 187 -8.08 10.96 11.37
N ALA A 188 -8.99 11.05 10.41
CA ALA A 188 -8.68 11.08 8.99
C ALA A 188 -9.27 12.31 8.31
N LEU A 189 -8.51 12.92 7.42
CA LEU A 189 -8.98 13.96 6.50
C LEU A 189 -9.62 13.28 5.29
N VAL A 190 -10.80 13.74 4.89
CA VAL A 190 -11.55 13.15 3.78
C VAL A 190 -11.47 14.04 2.56
N LEU A 191 -10.90 13.47 1.49
CA LEU A 191 -10.83 14.07 0.17
C LEU A 191 -11.86 13.45 -0.75
N GLU A 192 -12.51 14.26 -1.57
CA GLU A 192 -13.27 13.81 -2.72
C GLU A 192 -12.57 14.23 -4.01
N ILE A 193 -12.40 13.28 -4.92
CA ILE A 193 -11.79 13.47 -6.21
C ILE A 193 -12.85 13.18 -7.26
N ALA A 194 -13.38 14.24 -7.88
CA ALA A 194 -14.37 14.12 -8.94
C ALA A 194 -13.68 13.93 -10.29
N GLN A 195 -14.20 12.99 -11.08
CA GLN A 195 -13.71 12.69 -12.43
C GLN A 195 -12.20 12.41 -12.48
N PRO A 196 -11.68 11.47 -11.67
CA PRO A 196 -10.27 11.13 -11.71
C PRO A 196 -9.97 10.56 -13.09
N ARG A 197 -8.98 11.14 -13.77
CA ARG A 197 -8.53 10.60 -15.04
C ARG A 197 -7.77 9.31 -14.81
N THR A 198 -8.07 8.30 -15.61
CA THR A 198 -7.33 7.07 -15.64
C THR A 198 -6.53 6.96 -16.94
N THR A 199 -5.48 6.16 -16.93
CA THR A 199 -4.76 5.82 -18.18
C THR A 199 -5.55 4.87 -19.07
N ILE A 200 -6.64 4.29 -18.54
CA ILE A 200 -7.51 3.35 -19.25
C ILE A 200 -8.77 4.11 -19.69
N ILE A 201 -8.83 4.51 -20.95
CA ILE A 201 -9.92 5.31 -21.52
C ILE A 201 -11.29 4.65 -21.33
N GLU A 202 -11.36 3.32 -21.37
CA GLU A 202 -12.60 2.56 -21.17
C GLU A 202 -13.22 2.71 -19.79
N THR A 203 -12.42 3.10 -18.78
CA THR A 203 -12.86 3.34 -17.40
C THR A 203 -13.01 4.83 -17.09
N ASP A 204 -12.73 5.72 -18.04
CA ASP A 204 -12.85 7.16 -17.88
C ASP A 204 -14.33 7.57 -18.00
N ARG A 205 -15.00 7.62 -16.86
CA ARG A 205 -16.44 7.95 -16.76
C ARG A 205 -16.61 9.31 -16.09
N PRO A 206 -17.45 10.19 -16.66
CA PRO A 206 -17.71 11.52 -16.11
C PRO A 206 -18.40 11.49 -14.73
N ASP A 207 -19.11 10.39 -14.43
CA ASP A 207 -19.83 10.15 -13.18
C ASP A 207 -19.00 9.37 -12.14
N ARG A 208 -17.72 9.09 -12.42
CA ARG A 208 -16.80 8.45 -11.46
C ARG A 208 -16.27 9.47 -10.46
N SER A 209 -16.27 9.08 -9.19
CA SER A 209 -15.57 9.78 -8.13
C SER A 209 -14.83 8.80 -7.22
N VAL A 210 -13.83 9.33 -6.51
CA VAL A 210 -13.06 8.58 -5.51
C VAL A 210 -13.04 9.39 -4.23
N VAL A 211 -13.34 8.74 -3.10
CA VAL A 211 -13.18 9.30 -1.76
C VAL A 211 -11.96 8.67 -1.10
N LEU A 212 -11.08 9.51 -0.57
CA LEU A 212 -9.91 9.09 0.19
C LEU A 212 -10.00 9.59 1.62
N GLY A 213 -9.75 8.71 2.59
CA GLY A 213 -9.43 9.09 3.95
C GLY A 213 -7.92 9.03 4.16
N VAL A 214 -7.34 10.10 4.67
CA VAL A 214 -5.90 10.24 4.93
C VAL A 214 -5.69 10.39 6.43
N ASP A 215 -4.95 9.49 7.04
CA ASP A 215 -4.60 9.55 8.46
C ASP A 215 -3.85 10.83 8.77
N ARG A 216 -4.34 11.60 9.73
CA ARG A 216 -3.83 12.94 10.05
C ARG A 216 -2.43 12.92 10.65
N GLU A 217 -2.03 11.84 11.32
CA GLU A 217 -0.73 11.73 11.97
C GLU A 217 0.36 11.19 11.02
N THR A 218 0.01 10.21 10.18
CA THR A 218 1.00 9.52 9.34
C THR A 218 0.96 9.90 7.87
N GLY A 219 -0.19 10.39 7.37
CA GLY A 219 -0.38 10.62 5.94
C GLY A 219 -0.69 9.35 5.14
N LEU A 220 -0.86 8.21 5.81
CA LEU A 220 -1.28 6.97 5.17
C LEU A 220 -2.72 7.08 4.67
N VAL A 221 -3.03 6.42 3.58
CA VAL A 221 -4.43 6.21 3.18
C VAL A 221 -5.06 5.20 4.14
N VAL A 222 -6.23 5.53 4.68
CA VAL A 222 -6.97 4.66 5.61
C VAL A 222 -8.37 4.31 5.09
N LEU A 223 -8.83 5.01 4.07
CA LEU A 223 -10.08 4.77 3.35
C LEU A 223 -9.89 5.06 1.88
N LEU A 224 -10.36 4.16 1.03
CA LEU A 224 -10.51 4.35 -0.41
C LEU A 224 -11.91 3.90 -0.79
N GLU A 225 -12.70 4.78 -1.41
CA GLU A 225 -14.02 4.43 -1.90
C GLU A 225 -14.18 4.91 -3.34
N GLU A 226 -14.55 4.00 -4.24
CA GLU A 226 -14.83 4.32 -5.63
C GLU A 226 -16.34 4.31 -5.86
N ARG A 227 -16.82 5.34 -6.55
CA ARG A 227 -18.23 5.54 -6.86
C ARG A 227 -18.45 5.74 -8.36
N VAL A 228 -19.62 5.32 -8.81
CA VAL A 228 -20.16 5.65 -10.12
C VAL A 228 -21.56 6.23 -9.88
N GLY A 229 -21.73 7.52 -10.12
CA GLY A 229 -22.88 8.27 -9.61
C GLY A 229 -22.97 8.15 -8.09
N GLU A 230 -24.14 7.77 -7.58
CA GLU A 230 -24.39 7.55 -6.14
C GLU A 230 -24.00 6.13 -5.67
N THR A 231 -23.57 5.26 -6.57
CA THR A 231 -23.33 3.86 -6.23
C THR A 231 -21.87 3.63 -5.85
N VAL A 232 -21.64 3.11 -4.64
CA VAL A 232 -20.32 2.63 -4.21
C VAL A 232 -20.04 1.30 -4.90
N THR A 233 -19.01 1.26 -5.74
CA THR A 233 -18.60 0.06 -6.47
C THR A 233 -17.48 -0.69 -5.78
N ARG A 234 -16.64 0.04 -5.03
CA ARG A 234 -15.51 -0.51 -4.27
C ARG A 234 -15.27 0.33 -3.02
N ARG A 235 -15.04 -0.32 -1.90
CA ARG A 235 -14.63 0.33 -0.65
C ARG A 235 -13.55 -0.50 0.04
N ALA A 236 -12.40 0.10 0.25
CA ALA A 236 -11.32 -0.48 1.05
C ALA A 236 -11.09 0.41 2.28
N GLU A 237 -11.06 -0.19 3.46
CA GLU A 237 -10.99 0.54 4.72
C GLU A 237 -10.02 -0.16 5.67
N VAL A 238 -9.17 0.62 6.31
CA VAL A 238 -8.30 0.14 7.38
C VAL A 238 -9.15 -0.16 8.62
N THR A 239 -9.04 -1.38 9.12
CA THR A 239 -9.71 -1.82 10.35
C THR A 239 -8.76 -1.88 11.55
N TYR A 240 -7.46 -1.86 11.28
CA TYR A 240 -6.40 -1.82 12.29
C TYR A 240 -5.18 -1.10 11.74
N LEU A 241 -4.62 -0.16 12.49
CA LEU A 241 -3.43 0.61 12.14
C LEU A 241 -2.58 0.88 13.39
N GLU A 242 -1.35 0.40 13.38
CA GLU A 242 -0.39 0.60 14.47
C GLU A 242 1.00 0.91 13.89
N PRO A 243 1.35 2.20 13.74
CA PRO A 243 2.71 2.63 13.45
C PRO A 243 3.62 2.32 14.64
N ASP A 244 4.89 2.04 14.36
CA ASP A 244 5.94 1.72 15.33
C ASP A 244 5.64 0.51 16.23
N ALA A 245 4.72 -0.37 15.78
CA ALA A 245 4.43 -1.64 16.46
C ALA A 245 5.69 -2.51 16.57
N PRO A 246 5.92 -3.18 17.69
CA PRO A 246 7.00 -4.15 17.79
C PRO A 246 6.71 -5.36 16.89
N ILE A 247 7.56 -5.60 15.90
CA ILE A 247 7.44 -6.74 14.97
C ILE A 247 8.63 -7.67 15.17
N ARG A 248 8.35 -8.93 15.47
CA ARG A 248 9.38 -9.96 15.62
C ARG A 248 9.90 -10.38 14.24
N ASP A 249 11.17 -10.75 14.16
CA ASP A 249 11.81 -11.16 12.90
C ASP A 249 11.16 -12.40 12.26
N ASP A 250 10.63 -13.31 13.07
CA ASP A 250 9.98 -14.53 12.58
C ASP A 250 8.66 -14.26 11.83
N VAL A 251 8.05 -13.08 12.01
CA VAL A 251 6.86 -12.67 11.25
C VAL A 251 7.14 -12.66 9.75
N PHE A 252 8.36 -12.29 9.32
CA PHE A 252 8.75 -12.24 7.91
C PHE A 252 9.12 -13.60 7.32
N ASN A 253 8.92 -14.68 8.05
CA ASN A 253 9.02 -16.02 7.49
C ASN A 253 7.75 -16.39 6.74
N ILE A 254 7.92 -17.11 5.63
CA ILE A 254 6.83 -17.71 4.88
C ILE A 254 6.79 -19.20 5.18
N HIS A 255 5.64 -19.69 5.59
CA HIS A 255 5.39 -21.13 5.69
C HIS A 255 4.81 -21.61 4.38
N VAL A 256 5.54 -22.52 3.71
CA VAL A 256 5.15 -23.13 2.44
C VAL A 256 4.93 -24.61 2.68
N PRO A 257 3.79 -25.20 2.29
CA PRO A 257 3.56 -26.64 2.37
C PRO A 257 4.63 -27.42 1.61
N ALA A 258 4.95 -28.64 2.10
CA ALA A 258 6.02 -29.46 1.52
C ALA A 258 5.70 -29.95 0.09
N ASP A 259 4.42 -29.99 -0.27
CA ASP A 259 3.89 -30.39 -1.58
C ASP A 259 3.68 -29.21 -2.53
N ALA A 260 4.06 -27.99 -2.15
CA ALA A 260 3.91 -26.82 -3.00
C ALA A 260 4.86 -26.87 -4.19
N VAL A 261 4.35 -26.48 -5.36
CA VAL A 261 5.14 -26.38 -6.59
C VAL A 261 5.95 -25.10 -6.59
N THR A 262 7.25 -25.21 -6.74
CA THR A 262 8.15 -24.05 -6.83
C THR A 262 8.34 -23.61 -8.28
N ILE A 263 8.08 -22.33 -8.57
CA ILE A 263 8.37 -21.68 -9.86
C ILE A 263 9.45 -20.62 -9.65
N PHE A 264 10.46 -20.60 -10.53
CA PHE A 264 11.61 -19.69 -10.48
C PHE A 264 11.49 -18.56 -11.51
#